data_d31269c88799a5cb29b6f90054bda28f
#
_entry.id   d31269c88799a5cb29b6f90054bda28f
#
_cell.length_a   1.000
_cell.length_b   1.000
_cell.length_c   1.000
_cell.angle_alpha   90.00
_cell.angle_beta   90.00
_cell.angle_gamma   90.00
#
_symmetry.space_group_name_H-M   'P 1'
#
loop_
_entity.id
_entity.type
_entity.pdbx_description
1 polymer ?
#
loop_
_entity_poly.entity_id
_entity_poly.type
_entity_poly.pdbx_seq_one_letter_code
_entity_poly.pdbx_strand_id
1 'polypeptide(L)'
;MSAARGSFVGLSEVRRSAGLLVQPRMGFSSPEQMRRGLAATRRARAATVGTVTLDSYTRVKDYASVERALAEDIGLNGYPIVTHGVETTREVLDGIRGPGFPVQIRHGSALPDDIFTTLVAAGLDATEGGPVSYCLPYSRVPLAVATEAWARCCEQFARLRDDRGIEPHLESFGGCMMGQMCPPSLLIAITVLEGLFFHQHGLRSVSLSFAQGTHPRQDEEAIAVLRSLAAELLPRDTDWHIVLYTYMGKYPRTREGARHLLRGAAELAVRGGAARLIVKTPVESRRIPTIEENVEALEFAGAAAAAAEGAPAAPVQDTGIAAEARLLVEAVLELDADVGKALVAAFAKGYLDVPYCLHADNRGRSRGYIDEAGRLRWASVGAMPIRGVTGSRERDHSVGSAELLTALSYVERTHDRLALHGGDPRTPGAHHELDAGNTASDLRQT
;
A
#
# COMPACT_ATOMS: atom_id res chain seq x y z
N MET A 1 -30.77 -19.68 -2.23
CA MET A 1 -30.48 -18.58 -1.26
C MET A 1 -29.34 -17.79 -1.85
N SER A 2 -29.50 -16.50 -2.15
CA SER A 2 -28.40 -15.65 -2.61
C SER A 2 -27.40 -15.54 -1.45
N ALA A 3 -26.15 -15.97 -1.66
CA ALA A 3 -25.09 -15.78 -0.68
C ALA A 3 -25.01 -14.29 -0.31
N ALA A 4 -24.90 -13.97 0.98
CA ALA A 4 -24.68 -12.60 1.42
C ALA A 4 -23.34 -12.14 0.82
N ARG A 5 -23.35 -11.10 0.01
CA ARG A 5 -22.12 -10.54 -0.56
C ARG A 5 -21.25 -9.99 0.59
N GLY A 6 -19.96 -10.30 0.57
CA GLY A 6 -18.98 -9.68 1.47
C GLY A 6 -18.96 -8.15 1.30
N SER A 7 -18.55 -7.42 2.32
CA SER A 7 -18.62 -5.94 2.35
C SER A 7 -17.75 -5.25 1.29
N PHE A 8 -16.77 -5.95 0.72
CA PHE A 8 -15.85 -5.45 -0.32
C PHE A 8 -16.09 -6.06 -1.72
N VAL A 9 -17.01 -7.00 -1.85
CA VAL A 9 -17.32 -7.63 -3.14
C VAL A 9 -18.01 -6.61 -4.05
N GLY A 10 -17.53 -6.51 -5.29
CA GLY A 10 -18.10 -5.61 -6.30
C GLY A 10 -17.74 -4.13 -6.11
N LEU A 11 -16.72 -3.78 -5.33
CA LEU A 11 -16.29 -2.38 -5.17
C LEU A 11 -15.90 -1.71 -6.49
N SER A 12 -15.44 -2.45 -7.48
CA SER A 12 -15.23 -1.93 -8.84
C SER A 12 -16.53 -1.38 -9.47
N GLU A 13 -17.68 -1.97 -9.14
CA GLU A 13 -19.00 -1.49 -9.60
C GLU A 13 -19.48 -0.29 -8.80
N VAL A 14 -19.28 -0.32 -7.49
CA VAL A 14 -19.57 0.83 -6.60
C VAL A 14 -18.80 2.06 -7.07
N ARG A 15 -17.53 1.93 -7.45
CA ARG A 15 -16.75 3.03 -8.00
C ARG A 15 -17.39 3.64 -9.24
N ARG A 16 -17.91 2.83 -10.16
CA ARG A 16 -18.56 3.34 -11.39
C ARG A 16 -19.78 4.22 -11.11
N SER A 17 -20.46 3.99 -10.00
CA SER A 17 -21.66 4.74 -9.61
C SER A 17 -21.40 5.85 -8.59
N ALA A 18 -20.47 5.66 -7.68
CA ALA A 18 -20.21 6.57 -6.55
C ALA A 18 -18.89 7.38 -6.67
N GLY A 19 -18.10 7.15 -7.73
CA GLY A 19 -16.77 7.73 -7.89
C GLY A 19 -15.70 7.01 -7.07
N LEU A 20 -14.51 7.62 -6.94
CA LEU A 20 -13.38 7.06 -6.20
C LEU A 20 -13.71 6.95 -4.70
N LEU A 21 -13.56 5.75 -4.14
CA LEU A 21 -13.68 5.55 -2.70
C LEU A 21 -12.40 5.99 -1.99
N VAL A 22 -12.52 6.84 -0.98
CA VAL A 22 -11.38 7.30 -0.17
C VAL A 22 -11.39 6.67 1.20
N GLN A 23 -10.23 6.27 1.70
CA GLN A 23 -10.08 5.47 2.91
C GLN A 23 -8.98 6.03 3.78
N PRO A 24 -9.21 6.31 5.08
CA PRO A 24 -8.18 6.83 5.98
C PRO A 24 -7.23 5.73 6.46
N ARG A 25 -6.08 6.13 7.02
CA ARG A 25 -5.18 5.27 7.78
C ARG A 25 -5.38 5.43 9.29
N MET A 26 -6.61 5.51 9.71
CA MET A 26 -6.99 5.90 11.07
C MET A 26 -6.96 4.71 12.03
N GLY A 27 -6.39 4.93 13.22
CA GLY A 27 -6.44 4.01 14.35
C GLY A 27 -6.23 4.77 15.66
N PHE A 28 -7.06 4.48 16.66
CA PHE A 28 -6.98 5.06 18.00
C PHE A 28 -7.03 3.97 19.05
N SER A 29 -6.29 4.15 20.15
CA SER A 29 -6.24 3.17 21.25
C SER A 29 -7.57 3.04 22.00
N SER A 30 -8.29 4.16 22.19
CA SER A 30 -9.59 4.18 22.86
C SER A 30 -10.70 3.66 21.96
N PRO A 31 -11.54 2.70 22.40
CA PRO A 31 -12.71 2.24 21.66
C PRO A 31 -13.69 3.38 21.34
N GLU A 32 -13.94 4.28 22.29
CA GLU A 32 -14.81 5.44 22.09
C GLU A 32 -14.27 6.37 20.99
N GLN A 33 -12.97 6.69 21.04
CA GLN A 33 -12.34 7.55 20.02
C GLN A 33 -12.36 6.86 18.65
N MET A 34 -12.11 5.53 18.60
CA MET A 34 -12.17 4.76 17.36
C MET A 34 -13.57 4.78 16.75
N ARG A 35 -14.61 4.57 17.59
CA ARG A 35 -16.02 4.67 17.18
C ARG A 35 -16.37 6.05 16.65
N ARG A 36 -15.97 7.12 17.33
CA ARG A 36 -16.16 8.51 16.89
C ARG A 36 -15.48 8.76 15.53
N GLY A 37 -14.25 8.25 15.35
CA GLY A 37 -13.49 8.37 14.11
C GLY A 37 -14.20 7.68 12.93
N LEU A 38 -14.66 6.44 13.12
CA LEU A 38 -15.44 5.73 12.10
C LEU A 38 -16.75 6.45 11.75
N ALA A 39 -17.47 6.93 12.77
CA ALA A 39 -18.70 7.69 12.54
C ALA A 39 -18.45 9.02 11.80
N ALA A 40 -17.35 9.69 12.06
CA ALA A 40 -16.95 10.91 11.35
C ALA A 40 -16.56 10.61 9.90
N THR A 41 -15.77 9.54 9.66
CA THR A 41 -15.42 9.05 8.31
C THR A 41 -16.67 8.75 7.48
N ARG A 42 -17.65 8.06 8.06
CA ARG A 42 -18.92 7.74 7.39
C ARG A 42 -19.73 8.97 6.99
N ARG A 43 -19.64 10.07 7.78
CA ARG A 43 -20.36 11.33 7.52
C ARG A 43 -19.58 12.31 6.64
N ALA A 44 -18.35 12.00 6.27
CA ALA A 44 -17.54 12.87 5.40
C ALA A 44 -18.23 13.10 4.04
N ARG A 45 -17.99 14.27 3.45
CA ARG A 45 -18.52 14.66 2.13
C ARG A 45 -17.69 14.03 1.01
N ALA A 46 -17.55 12.71 1.05
CA ALA A 46 -16.87 11.88 0.06
C ALA A 46 -17.41 10.45 0.16
N ALA A 47 -17.25 9.67 -0.88
CA ALA A 47 -17.52 8.23 -0.81
C ALA A 47 -16.38 7.57 -0.01
N THR A 48 -16.68 7.01 1.17
CA THR A 48 -15.66 6.57 2.12
C THR A 48 -15.74 5.09 2.47
N VAL A 49 -14.61 4.53 2.85
CA VAL A 49 -14.44 3.23 3.48
C VAL A 49 -13.88 3.43 4.90
N GLY A 50 -14.40 2.72 5.88
CA GLY A 50 -13.92 2.76 7.24
C GLY A 50 -12.61 1.96 7.41
N THR A 51 -11.76 2.40 8.32
CA THR A 51 -10.51 1.72 8.65
C THR A 51 -10.32 1.65 10.15
N VAL A 52 -9.83 0.51 10.62
CA VAL A 52 -9.27 0.33 11.95
C VAL A 52 -7.81 -0.11 11.78
N THR A 53 -6.89 0.83 11.96
CA THR A 53 -5.44 0.51 11.97
C THR A 53 -5.03 0.04 13.35
N LEU A 54 -4.40 -1.12 13.42
CA LEU A 54 -3.95 -1.71 14.68
C LEU A 54 -2.63 -1.08 15.14
N ASP A 55 -2.43 -1.12 16.45
CA ASP A 55 -1.23 -0.62 17.10
C ASP A 55 0.01 -1.49 16.81
N SER A 56 1.19 -0.92 17.08
CA SER A 56 2.46 -1.58 16.78
C SER A 56 2.80 -2.76 17.68
N TYR A 57 2.30 -2.81 18.91
CA TYR A 57 2.54 -3.94 19.81
C TYR A 57 1.69 -5.15 19.45
N THR A 58 0.40 -4.96 19.13
CA THR A 58 -0.46 -6.02 18.59
C THR A 58 0.14 -6.65 17.35
N ARG A 59 0.76 -5.85 16.47
CA ARG A 59 1.44 -6.32 15.26
C ARG A 59 2.50 -7.39 15.54
N VAL A 60 3.25 -7.26 16.63
CA VAL A 60 4.35 -8.16 17.00
C VAL A 60 3.99 -9.09 18.16
N LYS A 61 2.71 -9.17 18.54
CA LYS A 61 2.15 -10.00 19.62
C LYS A 61 2.69 -9.65 21.02
N ASP A 62 3.12 -8.42 21.23
CA ASP A 62 3.54 -7.90 22.55
C ASP A 62 2.32 -7.36 23.34
N TYR A 63 1.43 -8.27 23.70
CA TYR A 63 0.18 -7.93 24.41
C TYR A 63 0.44 -7.38 25.81
N ALA A 64 1.53 -7.80 26.47
CA ALA A 64 1.90 -7.28 27.80
C ALA A 64 2.21 -5.77 27.75
N SER A 65 2.84 -5.29 26.67
CA SER A 65 3.07 -3.85 26.47
C SER A 65 1.76 -3.11 26.16
N VAL A 66 0.83 -3.73 25.44
CA VAL A 66 -0.51 -3.16 25.23
C VAL A 66 -1.25 -2.99 26.55
N GLU A 67 -1.34 -4.06 27.36
CA GLU A 67 -2.04 -4.06 28.65
C GLU A 67 -1.48 -3.00 29.60
N ARG A 68 -0.14 -2.89 29.69
CA ARG A 68 0.54 -1.86 30.47
C ARG A 68 0.18 -0.46 30.00
N ALA A 69 0.26 -0.21 28.69
CA ALA A 69 -0.05 1.10 28.11
C ALA A 69 -1.51 1.51 28.40
N LEU A 70 -2.45 0.58 28.27
CA LEU A 70 -3.86 0.83 28.58
C LEU A 70 -4.08 1.07 30.08
N ALA A 71 -3.41 0.33 30.97
CA ALA A 71 -3.51 0.51 32.43
C ALA A 71 -2.93 1.86 32.89
N GLU A 72 -1.90 2.37 32.20
CA GLU A 72 -1.22 3.65 32.49
C GLU A 72 -1.81 4.82 31.70
N ASP A 73 -2.92 4.63 30.96
CA ASP A 73 -3.54 5.62 30.06
C ASP A 73 -2.55 6.22 29.02
N ILE A 74 -1.60 5.39 28.55
CA ILE A 74 -0.67 5.77 27.52
C ILE A 74 -1.32 5.51 26.14
N GLY A 75 -1.45 6.56 25.32
CA GLY A 75 -2.03 6.45 23.98
C GLY A 75 -1.17 5.58 23.06
N LEU A 76 -1.77 4.54 22.48
CA LEU A 76 -1.16 3.72 21.44
C LEU A 76 -1.34 4.36 20.06
N ASN A 77 -0.49 3.98 19.12
CA ASN A 77 -0.53 4.46 17.72
C ASN A 77 -1.56 3.74 16.84
N GLY A 78 -2.53 3.03 17.43
CA GLY A 78 -3.58 2.30 16.75
C GLY A 78 -4.51 1.59 17.74
N TYR A 79 -5.43 0.80 17.21
CA TYR A 79 -6.46 0.08 17.96
C TYR A 79 -5.97 -1.33 18.35
N PRO A 80 -5.86 -1.67 19.64
CA PRO A 80 -5.39 -2.99 20.07
C PRO A 80 -6.51 -4.03 20.06
N ILE A 81 -6.92 -4.48 18.88
CA ILE A 81 -8.11 -5.31 18.67
C ILE A 81 -8.11 -6.61 19.48
N VAL A 82 -6.94 -7.25 19.64
CA VAL A 82 -6.82 -8.51 20.38
C VAL A 82 -7.04 -8.29 21.87
N THR A 83 -6.42 -7.25 22.44
CA THR A 83 -6.53 -6.93 23.88
C THR A 83 -7.90 -6.37 24.24
N HIS A 84 -8.50 -5.51 23.41
CA HIS A 84 -9.87 -5.05 23.61
C HIS A 84 -10.90 -6.17 23.45
N GLY A 85 -10.58 -7.17 22.63
CA GLY A 85 -11.43 -8.33 22.44
C GLY A 85 -12.62 -8.10 21.52
N VAL A 86 -13.39 -9.17 21.38
CA VAL A 86 -14.47 -9.28 20.39
C VAL A 86 -15.65 -8.37 20.71
N GLU A 87 -16.13 -8.36 21.96
CA GLU A 87 -17.35 -7.62 22.33
C GLU A 87 -17.12 -6.10 22.23
N THR A 88 -16.01 -5.59 22.76
CA THR A 88 -15.66 -4.17 22.63
C THR A 88 -15.53 -3.75 21.17
N THR A 89 -14.92 -4.62 20.34
CA THR A 89 -14.82 -4.35 18.90
C THR A 89 -16.18 -4.33 18.21
N ARG A 90 -17.10 -5.21 18.57
CA ARG A 90 -18.49 -5.19 18.09
C ARG A 90 -19.20 -3.89 18.46
N GLU A 91 -19.06 -3.42 19.70
CA GLU A 91 -19.63 -2.15 20.17
C GLU A 91 -19.08 -0.95 19.37
N VAL A 92 -17.78 -0.94 19.06
CA VAL A 92 -17.17 0.09 18.19
C VAL A 92 -17.82 0.14 16.81
N LEU A 93 -18.21 -1.01 16.26
CA LEU A 93 -18.76 -1.14 14.91
C LEU A 93 -20.28 -1.00 14.85
N ASP A 94 -20.98 -1.19 15.96
CA ASP A 94 -22.45 -1.25 16.02
C ASP A 94 -23.10 0.05 15.52
N GLY A 95 -24.06 -0.09 14.60
CA GLY A 95 -24.76 1.03 13.94
C GLY A 95 -23.89 1.89 13.02
N ILE A 96 -22.59 1.59 12.88
CA ILE A 96 -21.66 2.31 11.99
C ILE A 96 -21.38 1.52 10.72
N ARG A 97 -20.93 0.27 10.86
CA ARG A 97 -20.68 -0.62 9.72
C ARG A 97 -21.99 -1.05 9.07
N GLY A 98 -22.02 -1.10 7.75
CA GLY A 98 -23.19 -1.55 6.98
C GLY A 98 -22.90 -1.60 5.48
N PRO A 99 -23.91 -1.96 4.65
CA PRO A 99 -23.72 -2.15 3.20
C PRO A 99 -23.14 -0.92 2.47
N GLY A 100 -23.42 0.28 2.97
CA GLY A 100 -22.90 1.54 2.39
C GLY A 100 -21.64 2.06 3.06
N PHE A 101 -21.10 1.36 4.05
CA PHE A 101 -19.88 1.76 4.76
C PHE A 101 -19.13 0.51 5.24
N PRO A 102 -18.37 -0.15 4.36
CA PRO A 102 -17.51 -1.27 4.74
C PRO A 102 -16.36 -0.81 5.62
N VAL A 103 -15.83 -1.71 6.46
CA VAL A 103 -14.70 -1.42 7.38
C VAL A 103 -13.62 -2.46 7.20
N GLN A 104 -12.38 -2.01 6.99
CA GLN A 104 -11.20 -2.85 6.82
C GLN A 104 -10.27 -2.74 8.03
N ILE A 105 -9.70 -3.87 8.45
CA ILE A 105 -8.64 -3.91 9.46
C ILE A 105 -7.27 -3.80 8.76
N ARG A 106 -6.37 -2.97 9.33
CA ARG A 106 -5.00 -2.78 8.83
C ARG A 106 -4.01 -3.06 9.95
N HIS A 107 -3.03 -3.95 9.73
CA HIS A 107 -2.20 -4.41 10.86
C HIS A 107 -0.68 -4.44 10.65
N GLY A 108 -0.15 -4.98 9.57
CA GLY A 108 1.30 -5.10 9.35
C GLY A 108 1.98 -6.26 10.10
N SER A 109 1.24 -7.31 10.48
CA SER A 109 1.78 -8.47 11.20
C SER A 109 2.26 -9.56 10.24
N ALA A 110 3.45 -10.13 10.49
CA ALA A 110 3.95 -11.32 9.81
C ALA A 110 3.28 -12.61 10.29
N LEU A 111 2.74 -12.62 11.52
CA LEU A 111 2.07 -13.76 12.15
C LEU A 111 0.68 -13.34 12.63
N PRO A 112 -0.31 -13.19 11.73
CA PRO A 112 -1.57 -12.52 12.05
C PRO A 112 -2.64 -13.44 12.65
N ASP A 113 -2.34 -14.65 13.12
CA ASP A 113 -3.30 -15.65 13.57
C ASP A 113 -4.31 -15.08 14.59
N ASP A 114 -3.85 -14.39 15.66
CA ASP A 114 -4.72 -13.84 16.70
C ASP A 114 -5.59 -12.70 16.17
N ILE A 115 -5.03 -11.90 15.23
CA ILE A 115 -5.75 -10.81 14.58
C ILE A 115 -6.90 -11.37 13.74
N PHE A 116 -6.64 -12.38 12.89
CA PHE A 116 -7.68 -13.02 12.06
C PHE A 116 -8.76 -13.67 12.94
N THR A 117 -8.36 -14.37 13.99
CA THR A 117 -9.29 -14.97 14.92
C THR A 117 -10.23 -13.92 15.55
N THR A 118 -9.67 -12.79 16.02
CA THR A 118 -10.46 -11.73 16.65
C THR A 118 -11.36 -11.02 15.65
N LEU A 119 -10.83 -10.67 14.44
CA LEU A 119 -11.64 -9.97 13.45
C LEU A 119 -12.82 -10.82 12.93
N VAL A 120 -12.60 -12.12 12.70
CA VAL A 120 -13.66 -13.05 12.28
C VAL A 120 -14.71 -13.19 13.38
N ALA A 121 -14.29 -13.34 14.63
CA ALA A 121 -15.20 -13.42 15.77
C ALA A 121 -16.00 -12.12 15.96
N ALA A 122 -15.40 -10.95 15.70
CA ALA A 122 -16.08 -9.65 15.75
C ALA A 122 -17.02 -9.41 14.55
N GLY A 123 -17.08 -10.32 13.58
CA GLY A 123 -17.94 -10.24 12.41
C GLY A 123 -17.36 -9.39 11.28
N LEU A 124 -16.09 -9.08 11.31
CA LEU A 124 -15.38 -8.39 10.23
C LEU A 124 -15.04 -9.36 9.09
N ASP A 125 -15.05 -8.86 7.87
CA ASP A 125 -14.86 -9.63 6.65
C ASP A 125 -13.82 -9.03 5.69
N ALA A 126 -13.03 -8.05 6.16
CA ALA A 126 -12.01 -7.41 5.33
C ALA A 126 -10.76 -7.04 6.11
N THR A 127 -9.59 -7.40 5.56
CA THR A 127 -8.28 -7.01 6.09
C THR A 127 -7.25 -6.85 4.96
N GLU A 128 -6.01 -6.53 5.32
CA GLU A 128 -4.92 -6.35 4.36
C GLU A 128 -3.63 -7.05 4.81
N GLY A 129 -2.69 -7.18 3.90
CA GLY A 129 -1.34 -7.65 4.15
C GLY A 129 -0.84 -8.65 3.13
N GLY A 130 -0.04 -9.59 3.55
CA GLY A 130 0.48 -10.68 2.73
C GLY A 130 1.73 -11.31 3.34
N PRO A 131 2.06 -12.54 2.93
CA PRO A 131 3.17 -13.29 3.50
C PRO A 131 4.54 -12.63 3.29
N VAL A 132 4.70 -11.90 2.18
CA VAL A 132 5.92 -11.17 1.83
C VAL A 132 5.86 -9.75 2.36
N SER A 133 4.80 -9.04 2.01
CA SER A 133 4.67 -7.60 2.23
C SER A 133 4.57 -7.21 3.70
N TYR A 134 4.05 -8.10 4.55
CA TYR A 134 4.00 -7.89 6.00
C TYR A 134 5.09 -8.64 6.78
N CYS A 135 5.89 -9.47 6.12
CA CYS A 135 7.05 -10.11 6.71
C CYS A 135 8.32 -9.27 6.54
N LEU A 136 8.76 -9.04 5.31
CA LEU A 136 10.08 -8.49 5.02
C LEU A 136 10.34 -7.08 5.59
N PRO A 137 9.41 -6.11 5.49
CA PRO A 137 9.67 -4.76 6.00
C PRO A 137 9.46 -4.62 7.51
N TYR A 138 8.66 -5.50 8.13
CA TYR A 138 8.14 -5.26 9.48
C TYR A 138 8.56 -6.27 10.54
N SER A 139 9.19 -7.38 10.15
CA SER A 139 9.52 -8.44 11.07
C SER A 139 10.93 -9.00 10.85
N ARG A 140 11.33 -9.92 11.72
CA ARG A 140 12.50 -10.79 11.57
C ARG A 140 12.11 -12.26 11.52
N VAL A 141 10.82 -12.54 11.40
CA VAL A 141 10.28 -13.88 11.24
C VAL A 141 10.76 -14.46 9.92
N PRO A 142 11.28 -15.69 9.86
CA PRO A 142 11.62 -16.33 8.59
C PRO A 142 10.44 -16.33 7.62
N LEU A 143 10.69 -15.99 6.34
CA LEU A 143 9.65 -15.88 5.33
C LEU A 143 8.82 -17.16 5.19
N ALA A 144 9.44 -18.34 5.32
CA ALA A 144 8.74 -19.62 5.31
C ALA A 144 7.70 -19.72 6.43
N VAL A 145 8.06 -19.29 7.65
CA VAL A 145 7.14 -19.28 8.81
C VAL A 145 5.98 -18.28 8.61
N ALA A 146 6.29 -17.10 8.08
CA ALA A 146 5.27 -16.11 7.75
C ALA A 146 4.30 -16.65 6.69
N THR A 147 4.82 -17.27 5.63
CA THR A 147 4.02 -17.85 4.54
C THR A 147 3.07 -18.92 5.05
N GLU A 148 3.52 -19.84 5.91
CA GLU A 148 2.66 -20.85 6.54
C GLU A 148 1.58 -20.23 7.43
N ALA A 149 1.92 -19.21 8.24
CA ALA A 149 0.94 -18.52 9.08
C ALA A 149 -0.14 -17.83 8.22
N TRP A 150 0.27 -17.14 7.15
CA TRP A 150 -0.66 -16.49 6.22
C TRP A 150 -1.54 -17.50 5.48
N ALA A 151 -1.02 -18.66 5.08
CA ALA A 151 -1.81 -19.73 4.47
C ALA A 151 -2.96 -20.17 5.39
N ARG A 152 -2.64 -20.51 6.65
CA ARG A 152 -3.65 -20.88 7.65
C ARG A 152 -4.69 -19.76 7.89
N CYS A 153 -4.23 -18.51 7.94
CA CYS A 153 -5.13 -17.36 8.13
C CYS A 153 -6.06 -17.17 6.92
N CYS A 154 -5.57 -17.30 5.70
CA CYS A 154 -6.39 -17.25 4.49
C CYS A 154 -7.45 -18.37 4.48
N GLU A 155 -7.06 -19.59 4.80
CA GLU A 155 -7.96 -20.75 4.87
C GLU A 155 -9.04 -20.57 5.95
N GLN A 156 -8.65 -20.08 7.14
CA GLN A 156 -9.60 -19.74 8.20
C GLN A 156 -10.58 -18.65 7.74
N PHE A 157 -10.08 -17.63 7.05
CA PHE A 157 -10.88 -16.51 6.58
C PHE A 157 -11.84 -16.94 5.48
N ALA A 158 -11.41 -17.78 4.56
CA ALA A 158 -12.24 -18.33 3.48
C ALA A 158 -13.45 -19.12 4.00
N ARG A 159 -13.37 -19.73 5.19
CA ARG A 159 -14.50 -20.45 5.83
C ARG A 159 -15.70 -19.54 6.12
N LEU A 160 -15.53 -18.22 6.19
CA LEU A 160 -16.66 -17.29 6.33
C LEU A 160 -17.70 -17.46 5.22
N ARG A 161 -17.27 -17.88 4.04
CA ARG A 161 -18.18 -18.18 2.92
C ARG A 161 -19.08 -19.36 3.25
N ASP A 162 -18.52 -20.45 3.74
CA ASP A 162 -19.24 -21.67 4.05
C ASP A 162 -20.04 -21.55 5.35
N ASP A 163 -19.47 -20.93 6.37
CA ASP A 163 -20.06 -20.83 7.71
C ASP A 163 -21.16 -19.76 7.79
N ARG A 164 -21.02 -18.64 7.05
CA ARG A 164 -21.88 -17.46 7.17
C ARG A 164 -22.43 -16.93 5.85
N GLY A 165 -22.06 -17.52 4.72
CA GLY A 165 -22.43 -17.02 3.38
C GLY A 165 -21.77 -15.66 3.05
N ILE A 166 -20.69 -15.28 3.72
CA ILE A 166 -19.99 -14.00 3.54
C ILE A 166 -18.69 -14.26 2.80
N GLU A 167 -18.49 -13.63 1.64
CA GLU A 167 -17.21 -13.65 0.94
C GLU A 167 -16.23 -12.69 1.61
N PRO A 168 -15.15 -13.17 2.24
CA PRO A 168 -14.16 -12.31 2.87
C PRO A 168 -13.24 -11.66 1.83
N HIS A 169 -12.73 -10.47 2.17
CA HIS A 169 -11.85 -9.70 1.32
C HIS A 169 -10.44 -9.56 1.90
N LEU A 170 -9.42 -9.82 1.09
CA LEU A 170 -8.04 -9.62 1.48
C LEU A 170 -7.30 -8.75 0.46
N GLU A 171 -6.67 -7.69 0.95
CA GLU A 171 -5.86 -6.78 0.16
C GLU A 171 -4.38 -7.16 0.25
N SER A 172 -3.72 -7.36 -0.91
CA SER A 172 -2.26 -7.46 -0.95
C SER A 172 -1.63 -6.09 -0.71
N PHE A 173 -0.67 -6.03 0.21
CA PHE A 173 0.15 -4.85 0.44
C PHE A 173 1.47 -4.85 -0.38
N GLY A 174 1.66 -5.84 -1.25
CA GLY A 174 2.86 -6.05 -2.05
C GLY A 174 3.30 -4.85 -2.87
N GLY A 175 2.34 -4.16 -3.48
CA GLY A 175 2.59 -2.96 -4.29
C GLY A 175 2.97 -1.70 -3.52
N CYS A 176 2.94 -1.75 -2.18
CA CYS A 176 3.31 -0.62 -1.30
C CYS A 176 4.64 -0.85 -0.57
N MET A 177 5.19 -2.05 -0.66
CA MET A 177 6.37 -2.47 0.08
C MET A 177 7.63 -1.75 -0.42
N MET A 178 8.28 -0.95 0.45
CA MET A 178 9.51 -0.21 0.11
C MET A 178 9.40 0.67 -1.16
N GLY A 179 8.18 1.12 -1.51
CA GLY A 179 7.85 1.77 -2.77
C GLY A 179 8.62 3.04 -3.11
N GLN A 180 9.23 3.69 -2.13
CA GLN A 180 10.00 4.91 -2.36
C GLN A 180 11.34 4.71 -3.10
N MET A 181 11.87 3.50 -3.15
CA MET A 181 13.16 3.18 -3.80
C MET A 181 13.13 1.88 -4.58
N CYS A 182 11.97 1.25 -4.68
CA CYS A 182 11.77 0.00 -5.42
C CYS A 182 11.14 0.29 -6.79
N PRO A 183 11.79 -0.07 -7.90
CA PRO A 183 11.18 0.05 -9.22
C PRO A 183 9.85 -0.69 -9.31
N PRO A 184 8.87 -0.13 -10.06
CA PRO A 184 7.48 -0.61 -10.04
C PRO A 184 7.29 -2.08 -10.44
N SER A 185 8.14 -2.59 -11.33
CA SER A 185 8.02 -3.97 -11.83
C SER A 185 8.06 -5.02 -10.72
N LEU A 186 8.93 -4.86 -9.72
CA LEU A 186 9.01 -5.78 -8.59
C LEU A 186 7.79 -5.66 -7.67
N LEU A 187 7.30 -4.45 -7.41
CA LEU A 187 6.11 -4.23 -6.60
C LEU A 187 4.86 -4.84 -7.24
N ILE A 188 4.72 -4.69 -8.56
CA ILE A 188 3.65 -5.31 -9.34
C ILE A 188 3.75 -6.85 -9.25
N ALA A 189 4.93 -7.41 -9.43
CA ALA A 189 5.13 -8.85 -9.33
C ALA A 189 4.73 -9.39 -7.95
N ILE A 190 5.19 -8.75 -6.87
CA ILE A 190 4.88 -9.19 -5.50
C ILE A 190 3.38 -9.10 -5.21
N THR A 191 2.70 -7.98 -5.58
CA THR A 191 1.27 -7.83 -5.28
C THR A 191 0.40 -8.83 -6.08
N VAL A 192 0.78 -9.15 -7.32
CA VAL A 192 0.10 -10.18 -8.14
C VAL A 192 0.32 -11.58 -7.54
N LEU A 193 1.55 -11.91 -7.16
CA LEU A 193 1.87 -13.20 -6.54
C LEU A 193 1.16 -13.38 -5.19
N GLU A 194 1.05 -12.34 -4.36
CA GLU A 194 0.24 -12.40 -3.14
C GLU A 194 -1.25 -12.58 -3.45
N GLY A 195 -1.78 -11.94 -4.50
CA GLY A 195 -3.16 -12.17 -4.94
C GLY A 195 -3.42 -13.63 -5.36
N LEU A 196 -2.48 -14.23 -6.09
CA LEU A 196 -2.53 -15.65 -6.46
C LEU A 196 -2.42 -16.57 -5.23
N PHE A 197 -1.55 -16.24 -4.29
CA PHE A 197 -1.43 -16.94 -3.01
C PHE A 197 -2.76 -16.91 -2.24
N PHE A 198 -3.42 -15.77 -2.15
CA PHE A 198 -4.71 -15.66 -1.46
C PHE A 198 -5.78 -16.52 -2.14
N HIS A 199 -5.85 -16.50 -3.47
CA HIS A 199 -6.79 -17.35 -4.22
C HIS A 199 -6.49 -18.84 -4.00
N GLN A 200 -5.21 -19.26 -4.01
CA GLN A 200 -4.82 -20.63 -3.77
C GLN A 200 -5.28 -21.14 -2.40
N HIS A 201 -5.32 -20.24 -1.39
CA HIS A 201 -5.80 -20.55 -0.04
C HIS A 201 -7.29 -20.20 0.17
N GLY A 202 -8.08 -20.19 -0.91
CA GLY A 202 -9.55 -20.21 -0.86
C GLY A 202 -10.24 -18.85 -0.95
N LEU A 203 -9.54 -17.72 -0.99
CA LEU A 203 -10.17 -16.41 -1.12
C LEU A 203 -10.61 -16.14 -2.56
N ARG A 204 -11.77 -15.49 -2.71
CA ARG A 204 -12.35 -15.14 -4.02
C ARG A 204 -12.57 -13.64 -4.19
N SER A 205 -12.33 -12.85 -3.15
CA SER A 205 -12.35 -11.39 -3.23
C SER A 205 -11.02 -10.84 -2.75
N VAL A 206 -10.28 -10.15 -3.64
CA VAL A 206 -8.95 -9.62 -3.36
C VAL A 206 -8.80 -8.20 -3.91
N SER A 207 -7.91 -7.42 -3.33
CA SER A 207 -7.45 -6.19 -3.97
C SER A 207 -5.93 -6.16 -4.06
N LEU A 208 -5.46 -5.54 -5.14
CA LEU A 208 -4.03 -5.41 -5.44
C LEU A 208 -3.64 -3.96 -5.22
N SER A 209 -2.69 -3.74 -4.32
CA SER A 209 -2.24 -2.40 -3.99
C SER A 209 -1.12 -1.93 -4.91
N PHE A 210 -1.04 -0.61 -5.07
CA PHE A 210 0.12 0.10 -5.60
C PHE A 210 0.28 1.42 -4.85
N ALA A 211 1.50 1.86 -4.57
CA ALA A 211 1.75 3.14 -3.95
C ALA A 211 2.19 4.17 -4.99
N GLN A 212 1.66 5.39 -4.89
CA GLN A 212 2.16 6.54 -5.63
C GLN A 212 3.69 6.62 -5.48
N GLY A 213 4.40 6.70 -6.59
CA GLY A 213 5.86 6.75 -6.65
C GLY A 213 6.41 8.18 -6.79
N THR A 214 7.51 8.29 -7.53
CA THR A 214 8.26 9.54 -7.70
C THR A 214 7.94 10.28 -9.00
N HIS A 215 7.28 9.60 -9.95
CA HIS A 215 7.01 10.15 -11.28
C HIS A 215 5.62 9.76 -11.79
N PRO A 216 4.69 10.72 -12.01
CA PRO A 216 3.28 10.45 -12.31
C PRO A 216 3.06 9.55 -13.54
N ARG A 217 3.85 9.73 -14.63
CA ARG A 217 3.69 8.92 -15.84
C ARG A 217 4.20 7.48 -15.67
N GLN A 218 5.20 7.28 -14.82
CA GLN A 218 5.65 5.94 -14.45
C GLN A 218 4.60 5.22 -13.59
N ASP A 219 3.95 5.95 -12.70
CA ASP A 219 2.87 5.42 -11.87
C ASP A 219 1.64 5.04 -12.72
N GLU A 220 1.28 5.85 -13.73
CA GLU A 220 0.21 5.53 -14.69
C GLU A 220 0.52 4.25 -15.47
N GLU A 221 1.76 4.09 -15.95
CA GLU A 221 2.22 2.86 -16.60
C GLU A 221 2.15 1.66 -15.66
N ALA A 222 2.66 1.82 -14.44
CA ALA A 222 2.67 0.76 -13.44
C ALA A 222 1.26 0.26 -13.10
N ILE A 223 0.29 1.15 -12.92
CA ILE A 223 -1.11 0.77 -12.65
C ILE A 223 -1.75 0.07 -13.86
N ALA A 224 -1.46 0.54 -15.08
CA ALA A 224 -1.95 -0.10 -16.30
C ALA A 224 -1.40 -1.53 -16.44
N VAL A 225 -0.10 -1.71 -16.17
CA VAL A 225 0.57 -3.03 -16.16
C VAL A 225 -0.01 -3.93 -15.08
N LEU A 226 -0.17 -3.42 -13.85
CA LEU A 226 -0.78 -4.18 -12.75
C LEU A 226 -2.18 -4.67 -13.12
N ARG A 227 -3.00 -3.80 -13.72
CA ARG A 227 -4.33 -4.15 -14.19
C ARG A 227 -4.30 -5.25 -15.24
N SER A 228 -3.40 -5.14 -16.22
CA SER A 228 -3.27 -6.13 -17.30
C SER A 228 -2.85 -7.49 -16.77
N LEU A 229 -1.82 -7.53 -15.90
CA LEU A 229 -1.35 -8.79 -15.30
C LEU A 229 -2.38 -9.41 -14.36
N ALA A 230 -3.10 -8.60 -13.58
CA ALA A 230 -4.18 -9.08 -12.73
C ALA A 230 -5.32 -9.73 -13.55
N ALA A 231 -5.74 -9.06 -14.63
CA ALA A 231 -6.79 -9.58 -15.50
C ALA A 231 -6.40 -10.88 -16.22
N GLU A 232 -5.13 -11.08 -16.49
CA GLU A 232 -4.61 -12.26 -17.16
C GLU A 232 -4.36 -13.42 -16.20
N LEU A 233 -3.78 -13.15 -15.03
CA LEU A 233 -3.24 -14.19 -14.15
C LEU A 233 -4.18 -14.58 -13.01
N LEU A 234 -5.02 -13.67 -12.51
CA LEU A 234 -5.97 -14.02 -11.48
C LEU A 234 -7.07 -14.94 -12.05
N PRO A 235 -7.44 -16.00 -11.33
CA PRO A 235 -8.51 -16.90 -11.76
C PRO A 235 -9.84 -16.16 -12.00
N ARG A 236 -10.64 -16.63 -12.96
CA ARG A 236 -11.86 -15.94 -13.40
C ARG A 236 -12.96 -15.83 -12.34
N ASP A 237 -12.91 -16.66 -11.33
CA ASP A 237 -13.83 -16.66 -10.18
C ASP A 237 -13.38 -15.68 -9.07
N THR A 238 -12.35 -14.88 -9.32
CA THR A 238 -11.85 -13.87 -8.39
C THR A 238 -12.52 -12.51 -8.67
N ASP A 239 -13.22 -11.95 -7.69
CA ASP A 239 -13.58 -10.53 -7.67
C ASP A 239 -12.37 -9.72 -7.23
N TRP A 240 -11.92 -8.78 -8.06
CA TRP A 240 -10.72 -8.00 -7.74
C TRP A 240 -10.80 -6.54 -8.13
N HIS A 241 -10.05 -5.70 -7.42
CA HIS A 241 -9.89 -4.30 -7.75
C HIS A 241 -8.50 -3.77 -7.36
N ILE A 242 -8.14 -2.61 -7.91
CA ILE A 242 -6.89 -1.93 -7.57
C ILE A 242 -7.14 -0.91 -6.46
N VAL A 243 -6.21 -0.85 -5.52
CA VAL A 243 -6.13 0.14 -4.46
C VAL A 243 -4.86 0.96 -4.64
N LEU A 244 -5.01 2.28 -4.75
CA LEU A 244 -3.87 3.17 -4.75
C LEU A 244 -3.59 3.68 -3.33
N TYR A 245 -2.33 3.71 -2.95
CA TYR A 245 -1.86 4.36 -1.71
C TYR A 245 -1.24 5.70 -2.05
N THR A 246 -1.58 6.74 -1.30
CA THR A 246 -0.79 7.97 -1.31
C THR A 246 0.66 7.63 -0.97
N TYR A 247 1.62 8.39 -1.48
CA TYR A 247 3.05 8.15 -1.33
C TYR A 247 3.45 7.68 0.08
N MET A 248 4.17 6.57 0.15
CA MET A 248 4.49 5.90 1.43
C MET A 248 5.85 6.28 2.00
N GLY A 249 6.64 7.09 1.30
CA GLY A 249 7.95 7.57 1.75
C GLY A 249 7.88 8.86 2.58
N LYS A 250 8.98 9.61 2.57
CA LYS A 250 9.12 10.86 3.31
C LYS A 250 8.21 11.94 2.72
N TYR A 251 7.28 12.42 3.55
CA TYR A 251 6.19 13.31 3.14
C TYR A 251 6.66 14.78 3.13
N PRO A 252 6.06 15.67 2.30
CA PRO A 252 6.35 17.09 2.30
C PRO A 252 6.18 17.73 3.67
N ARG A 253 7.01 18.73 3.96
CA ARG A 253 6.97 19.47 5.24
C ARG A 253 5.91 20.54 5.26
N THR A 254 5.63 21.14 4.10
CA THR A 254 4.62 22.18 3.96
C THR A 254 3.24 21.55 3.77
N ARG A 255 2.20 22.22 4.26
CA ARG A 255 0.81 21.79 4.08
C ARG A 255 0.42 21.80 2.60
N GLU A 256 0.86 22.80 1.88
CA GLU A 256 0.63 22.97 0.44
C GLU A 256 1.31 21.87 -0.36
N GLY A 257 2.57 21.53 -0.06
CA GLY A 257 3.30 20.43 -0.69
C GLY A 257 2.62 19.09 -0.43
N ALA A 258 2.16 18.85 0.80
CA ALA A 258 1.40 17.65 1.14
C ALA A 258 0.05 17.58 0.42
N ARG A 259 -0.67 18.70 0.28
CA ARG A 259 -1.91 18.79 -0.50
C ARG A 259 -1.67 18.55 -1.99
N HIS A 260 -0.57 19.11 -2.53
CA HIS A 260 -0.15 18.87 -3.92
C HIS A 260 0.06 17.38 -4.18
N LEU A 261 0.79 16.70 -3.28
CA LEU A 261 1.05 15.26 -3.37
C LEU A 261 -0.26 14.44 -3.29
N LEU A 262 -1.15 14.78 -2.36
CA LEU A 262 -2.44 14.11 -2.19
C LEU A 262 -3.37 14.32 -3.39
N ARG A 263 -3.41 15.53 -3.97
CA ARG A 263 -4.15 15.82 -5.20
C ARG A 263 -3.64 14.94 -6.34
N GLY A 264 -2.32 14.87 -6.54
CA GLY A 264 -1.71 14.00 -7.55
C GLY A 264 -2.07 12.53 -7.37
N ALA A 265 -2.16 12.03 -6.12
CA ALA A 265 -2.60 10.67 -5.82
C ALA A 265 -4.08 10.45 -6.22
N ALA A 266 -4.98 11.41 -5.91
CA ALA A 266 -6.39 11.30 -6.28
C ALA A 266 -6.59 11.30 -7.81
N GLU A 267 -5.89 12.20 -8.52
CA GLU A 267 -5.89 12.24 -9.97
C GLU A 267 -5.34 10.94 -10.60
N LEU A 268 -4.23 10.42 -10.04
CA LEU A 268 -3.64 9.14 -10.47
C LEU A 268 -4.60 7.97 -10.25
N ALA A 269 -5.29 7.92 -9.11
CA ALA A 269 -6.28 6.89 -8.80
C ALA A 269 -7.42 6.89 -9.81
N VAL A 270 -7.92 8.07 -10.20
CA VAL A 270 -8.96 8.22 -11.22
C VAL A 270 -8.46 7.76 -12.58
N ARG A 271 -7.33 8.29 -13.07
CA ARG A 271 -6.77 7.94 -14.39
C ARG A 271 -6.36 6.48 -14.47
N GLY A 272 -5.76 5.93 -13.41
CA GLY A 272 -5.39 4.53 -13.30
C GLY A 272 -6.58 3.60 -13.10
N GLY A 273 -7.78 4.12 -12.80
CA GLY A 273 -9.01 3.35 -12.54
C GLY A 273 -8.93 2.53 -11.25
N ALA A 274 -8.20 2.98 -10.23
CA ALA A 274 -8.25 2.37 -8.91
C ALA A 274 -9.66 2.52 -8.30
N ALA A 275 -10.14 1.51 -7.59
CA ALA A 275 -11.44 1.58 -6.93
C ALA A 275 -11.37 2.36 -5.62
N ARG A 276 -10.23 2.30 -4.95
CA ARG A 276 -9.99 2.97 -3.66
C ARG A 276 -8.68 3.73 -3.66
N LEU A 277 -8.63 4.81 -2.86
CA LEU A 277 -7.42 5.55 -2.52
C LEU A 277 -7.23 5.53 -1.00
N ILE A 278 -6.12 4.99 -0.54
CA ILE A 278 -5.71 5.10 0.86
C ILE A 278 -5.06 6.48 1.06
N VAL A 279 -5.75 7.31 1.83
CA VAL A 279 -5.40 8.71 2.05
C VAL A 279 -4.42 8.84 3.22
N LYS A 280 -3.35 9.57 3.01
CA LYS A 280 -2.40 9.98 4.04
C LYS A 280 -2.57 11.46 4.36
N THR A 281 -2.69 11.79 5.64
CA THR A 281 -2.85 13.19 6.06
C THR A 281 -1.51 13.95 6.02
N PRO A 282 -1.53 15.29 5.86
CA PRO A 282 -0.30 16.10 5.89
C PRO A 282 0.50 16.00 7.20
N VAL A 283 -0.17 15.65 8.31
CA VAL A 283 0.47 15.61 9.64
C VAL A 283 0.99 14.23 10.04
N GLU A 284 0.62 13.17 9.30
CA GLU A 284 0.95 11.77 9.63
C GLU A 284 2.47 11.48 9.69
N SER A 285 3.28 12.30 9.04
CA SER A 285 4.74 12.21 9.14
C SER A 285 5.31 12.74 10.47
N ARG A 286 4.49 13.39 11.31
CA ARG A 286 4.93 14.07 12.54
C ARG A 286 4.23 13.57 13.80
N ARG A 287 2.97 13.19 13.68
CA ARG A 287 2.12 12.73 14.78
C ARG A 287 0.91 11.94 14.27
N ILE A 288 0.20 11.33 15.19
CA ILE A 288 -1.10 10.70 14.90
C ILE A 288 -2.10 11.81 14.53
N PRO A 289 -2.77 11.71 13.36
CA PRO A 289 -3.78 12.68 12.96
C PRO A 289 -5.01 12.65 13.87
N THR A 290 -5.64 13.81 14.03
CA THR A 290 -6.96 13.90 14.68
C THR A 290 -8.05 13.36 13.76
N ILE A 291 -9.27 13.20 14.31
CA ILE A 291 -10.45 12.79 13.52
C ILE A 291 -10.73 13.83 12.42
N GLU A 292 -10.68 15.11 12.77
CA GLU A 292 -10.95 16.25 11.88
C GLU A 292 -9.94 16.30 10.72
N GLU A 293 -8.66 16.07 11.01
CA GLU A 293 -7.60 16.04 9.99
C GLU A 293 -7.75 14.86 9.02
N ASN A 294 -8.18 13.70 9.52
CA ASN A 294 -8.52 12.57 8.66
C ASN A 294 -9.71 12.93 7.74
N VAL A 295 -10.79 13.50 8.29
CA VAL A 295 -11.96 13.89 7.50
C VAL A 295 -11.60 14.96 6.47
N GLU A 296 -10.84 16.00 6.85
CA GLU A 296 -10.38 17.04 5.91
C GLU A 296 -9.59 16.43 4.74
N ALA A 297 -8.67 15.49 5.01
CA ALA A 297 -7.88 14.84 3.98
C ALA A 297 -8.74 13.99 3.05
N LEU A 298 -9.73 13.26 3.58
CA LEU A 298 -10.68 12.47 2.78
C LEU A 298 -11.54 13.34 1.87
N GLU A 299 -12.12 14.41 2.42
CA GLU A 299 -12.95 15.35 1.64
C GLU A 299 -12.12 16.06 0.55
N PHE A 300 -10.88 16.43 0.86
CA PHE A 300 -9.97 17.02 -0.11
C PHE A 300 -9.63 16.04 -1.24
N ALA A 301 -9.30 14.78 -0.91
CA ALA A 301 -8.99 13.75 -1.90
C ALA A 301 -10.22 13.40 -2.76
N GLY A 302 -11.40 13.29 -2.16
CA GLY A 302 -12.66 13.05 -2.87
C GLY A 302 -13.01 14.18 -3.84
N ALA A 303 -12.85 15.44 -3.41
CA ALA A 303 -13.07 16.59 -4.28
C ALA A 303 -12.05 16.66 -5.44
N ALA A 304 -10.78 16.36 -5.19
CA ALA A 304 -9.74 16.29 -6.22
C ALA A 304 -10.02 15.17 -7.23
N ALA A 305 -10.48 14.02 -6.76
CA ALA A 305 -10.89 12.91 -7.63
C ALA A 305 -12.08 13.29 -8.52
N ALA A 306 -13.13 13.88 -7.94
CA ALA A 306 -14.31 14.33 -8.69
C ALA A 306 -13.94 15.37 -9.77
N ALA A 307 -13.01 16.27 -9.48
CA ALA A 307 -12.51 17.23 -10.46
C ALA A 307 -11.68 16.61 -11.59
N ALA A 308 -11.11 15.43 -11.37
CA ALA A 308 -10.33 14.68 -12.36
C ALA A 308 -11.18 13.72 -13.21
N GLU A 309 -12.43 13.44 -12.81
CA GLU A 309 -13.33 12.57 -13.59
C GLU A 309 -13.61 13.17 -14.98
N GLY A 310 -13.55 12.30 -16.01
CA GLY A 310 -13.79 12.71 -17.40
C GLY A 310 -12.60 13.38 -18.09
N ALA A 311 -11.48 13.63 -17.41
CA ALA A 311 -10.27 14.08 -18.07
C ALA A 311 -9.74 13.01 -19.03
N PRO A 312 -9.34 13.39 -20.27
CA PRO A 312 -8.83 12.41 -21.23
C PRO A 312 -7.57 11.75 -20.70
N ALA A 313 -7.55 10.41 -20.72
CA ALA A 313 -6.36 9.65 -20.40
C ALA A 313 -5.32 9.85 -21.51
N ALA A 314 -4.14 10.31 -21.14
CA ALA A 314 -3.05 10.36 -22.10
C ALA A 314 -2.51 8.94 -22.38
N PRO A 315 -1.99 8.68 -23.59
CA PRO A 315 -1.41 7.37 -23.90
C PRO A 315 -0.34 6.96 -22.89
N VAL A 316 -0.44 5.73 -22.40
CA VAL A 316 0.55 5.14 -21.51
C VAL A 316 1.78 4.75 -22.35
N GLN A 317 2.95 5.23 -21.92
CA GLN A 317 4.21 4.91 -22.57
C GLN A 317 4.71 3.56 -22.03
N ASP A 318 5.08 2.63 -22.89
CA ASP A 318 5.78 1.41 -22.47
C ASP A 318 7.28 1.72 -22.26
N THR A 319 7.73 1.60 -21.00
CA THR A 319 9.15 1.78 -20.64
C THR A 319 9.81 0.47 -20.18
N GLY A 320 9.15 -0.68 -20.39
CA GLY A 320 9.65 -2.01 -20.07
C GLY A 320 9.11 -2.57 -18.75
N ILE A 321 8.29 -1.83 -17.99
CA ILE A 321 7.72 -2.29 -16.70
C ILE A 321 6.91 -3.57 -16.89
N ALA A 322 6.15 -3.67 -17.99
CA ALA A 322 5.33 -4.85 -18.28
C ALA A 322 6.18 -6.10 -18.48
N ALA A 323 7.24 -6.00 -19.29
CA ALA A 323 8.14 -7.12 -19.57
C ALA A 323 8.88 -7.58 -18.29
N GLU A 324 9.40 -6.63 -17.50
CA GLU A 324 10.07 -6.92 -16.25
C GLU A 324 9.14 -7.61 -15.25
N ALA A 325 7.94 -7.06 -15.01
CA ALA A 325 6.99 -7.58 -14.04
C ALA A 325 6.52 -9.00 -14.44
N ARG A 326 6.23 -9.22 -15.72
CA ARG A 326 5.86 -10.54 -16.27
C ARG A 326 6.93 -11.57 -16.01
N LEU A 327 8.17 -11.30 -16.41
CA LEU A 327 9.29 -12.22 -16.21
C LEU A 327 9.50 -12.57 -14.74
N LEU A 328 9.36 -11.60 -13.83
CA LEU A 328 9.46 -11.87 -12.40
C LEU A 328 8.36 -12.82 -11.93
N VAL A 329 7.11 -12.60 -12.33
CA VAL A 329 5.98 -13.47 -11.95
C VAL A 329 6.16 -14.87 -12.53
N GLU A 330 6.44 -14.99 -13.82
CA GLU A 330 6.64 -16.29 -14.50
C GLU A 330 7.78 -17.08 -13.87
N ALA A 331 8.94 -16.46 -13.65
CA ALA A 331 10.08 -17.12 -13.03
C ALA A 331 9.81 -17.60 -11.59
N VAL A 332 8.93 -16.94 -10.85
CA VAL A 332 8.51 -17.40 -9.51
C VAL A 332 7.56 -18.58 -9.63
N LEU A 333 6.55 -18.49 -10.50
CA LEU A 333 5.55 -19.55 -10.68
C LEU A 333 6.13 -20.85 -11.26
N GLU A 334 7.26 -20.77 -11.97
CA GLU A 334 8.01 -21.95 -12.44
C GLU A 334 8.74 -22.72 -11.31
N LEU A 335 8.92 -22.10 -10.12
CA LEU A 335 9.67 -22.74 -9.03
C LEU A 335 8.88 -23.80 -8.28
N ASP A 336 7.59 -23.61 -8.09
CA ASP A 336 6.68 -24.54 -7.41
C ASP A 336 5.22 -24.25 -7.77
N ALA A 337 4.37 -25.27 -7.79
CA ALA A 337 2.92 -25.13 -7.98
C ALA A 337 2.23 -24.47 -6.75
N ASP A 338 2.81 -24.62 -5.56
CA ASP A 338 2.43 -23.93 -4.35
C ASP A 338 3.07 -22.53 -4.35
N VAL A 339 2.25 -21.49 -4.48
CA VAL A 339 2.72 -20.10 -4.59
C VAL A 339 3.51 -19.68 -3.33
N GLY A 340 3.15 -20.17 -2.16
CA GLY A 340 3.87 -19.91 -0.92
C GLY A 340 5.31 -20.46 -0.96
N LYS A 341 5.48 -21.71 -1.38
CA LYS A 341 6.80 -22.33 -1.57
C LYS A 341 7.59 -21.65 -2.68
N ALA A 342 6.91 -21.28 -3.78
CA ALA A 342 7.52 -20.55 -4.88
C ALA A 342 8.08 -19.20 -4.42
N LEU A 343 7.34 -18.44 -3.61
CA LEU A 343 7.79 -17.17 -3.02
C LEU A 343 9.04 -17.37 -2.14
N VAL A 344 9.03 -18.34 -1.23
CA VAL A 344 10.18 -18.65 -0.37
C VAL A 344 11.41 -19.01 -1.21
N ALA A 345 11.25 -19.89 -2.20
CA ALA A 345 12.32 -20.29 -3.12
C ALA A 345 12.84 -19.11 -3.96
N ALA A 346 11.95 -18.22 -4.43
CA ALA A 346 12.32 -17.04 -5.20
C ALA A 346 13.21 -16.08 -4.41
N PHE A 347 12.86 -15.78 -3.15
CA PHE A 347 13.70 -14.96 -2.27
C PHE A 347 15.04 -15.68 -1.98
N ALA A 348 15.02 -16.97 -1.72
CA ALA A 348 16.23 -17.76 -1.50
C ALA A 348 17.18 -17.74 -2.71
N LYS A 349 16.65 -17.72 -3.94
CA LYS A 349 17.42 -17.60 -5.19
C LYS A 349 17.79 -16.15 -5.54
N GLY A 350 17.11 -15.16 -4.96
CA GLY A 350 17.22 -13.74 -5.30
C GLY A 350 16.48 -13.38 -6.60
N TYR A 351 15.49 -14.17 -7.02
CA TYR A 351 14.58 -13.87 -8.13
C TYR A 351 13.61 -12.74 -7.76
N LEU A 352 13.31 -12.63 -6.45
CA LEU A 352 12.73 -11.46 -5.83
C LEU A 352 13.75 -10.93 -4.82
N ASP A 353 14.17 -9.69 -4.98
CA ASP A 353 15.16 -9.04 -4.10
C ASP A 353 14.81 -7.57 -3.92
N VAL A 354 14.27 -7.22 -2.75
CA VAL A 354 13.75 -5.89 -2.47
C VAL A 354 14.91 -4.94 -2.14
N PRO A 355 15.08 -3.85 -2.90
CA PRO A 355 16.15 -2.89 -2.66
C PRO A 355 16.11 -2.33 -1.23
N TYR A 356 17.27 -2.27 -0.59
CA TYR A 356 17.46 -1.70 0.75
C TYR A 356 16.70 -2.41 1.88
N CYS A 357 16.07 -3.55 1.63
CA CYS A 357 15.42 -4.36 2.65
C CYS A 357 16.48 -5.18 3.42
N LEU A 358 16.45 -5.08 4.76
CA LEU A 358 17.45 -5.69 5.66
C LEU A 358 17.01 -7.05 6.22
N HIS A 359 15.90 -7.61 5.73
CA HIS A 359 15.43 -8.92 6.18
C HIS A 359 16.41 -10.02 5.81
N ALA A 360 16.61 -11.02 6.70
CA ALA A 360 17.58 -12.09 6.50
C ALA A 360 17.32 -12.93 5.23
N ASP A 361 16.05 -13.11 4.85
CA ASP A 361 15.67 -13.86 3.65
C ASP A 361 15.73 -13.02 2.37
N ASN A 362 15.97 -11.71 2.45
CA ASN A 362 16.22 -10.85 1.30
C ASN A 362 17.70 -10.85 0.94
N ARG A 363 18.06 -11.06 -0.32
CA ARG A 363 19.48 -11.12 -0.74
C ARG A 363 20.20 -9.79 -0.65
N GLY A 364 19.48 -8.67 -0.78
CA GLY A 364 20.03 -7.33 -0.66
C GLY A 364 21.06 -6.95 -1.71
N ARG A 365 20.99 -7.56 -2.90
CA ARG A 365 21.90 -7.31 -4.05
C ARG A 365 21.32 -6.35 -5.07
N SER A 366 20.00 -6.20 -5.08
CA SER A 366 19.33 -5.24 -5.96
C SER A 366 19.47 -3.81 -5.41
N ARG A 367 19.49 -2.84 -6.30
CA ARG A 367 19.54 -1.41 -5.99
C ARG A 367 18.64 -0.64 -6.94
N GLY A 368 17.81 0.24 -6.39
CA GLY A 368 17.06 1.22 -7.15
C GLY A 368 17.69 2.60 -7.04
N TYR A 369 17.46 3.45 -8.02
CA TYR A 369 17.83 4.86 -8.01
C TYR A 369 16.75 5.69 -8.70
N ILE A 370 16.76 7.00 -8.50
CA ILE A 370 15.88 7.95 -9.19
C ILE A 370 16.72 8.61 -10.29
N ASP A 371 16.25 8.49 -11.55
CA ASP A 371 16.93 9.10 -12.69
C ASP A 371 16.67 10.63 -12.76
N GLU A 372 17.31 11.31 -13.74
CA GLU A 372 17.19 12.76 -13.93
C GLU A 372 15.75 13.22 -14.23
N ALA A 373 14.93 12.34 -14.80
CA ALA A 373 13.51 12.59 -15.04
C ALA A 373 12.63 12.33 -13.79
N GLY A 374 13.19 11.83 -12.69
CA GLY A 374 12.49 11.48 -11.47
C GLY A 374 11.89 10.07 -11.45
N ARG A 375 12.24 9.21 -12.41
CA ARG A 375 11.73 7.82 -12.48
C ARG A 375 12.59 6.88 -11.67
N LEU A 376 11.94 5.91 -11.02
CA LEU A 376 12.62 4.80 -10.36
C LEU A 376 13.16 3.81 -11.40
N ARG A 377 14.46 3.52 -11.30
CA ARG A 377 15.20 2.63 -12.19
C ARG A 377 16.05 1.65 -11.41
N TRP A 378 16.43 0.56 -12.07
CA TRP A 378 17.40 -0.39 -11.54
C TRP A 378 18.83 0.11 -11.72
N ALA A 379 19.56 0.25 -10.63
CA ALA A 379 21.03 0.40 -10.65
C ALA A 379 21.69 -0.98 -10.69
N SER A 380 21.10 -1.96 -9.97
CA SER A 380 21.49 -3.37 -10.02
C SER A 380 20.26 -4.25 -9.81
N VAL A 381 20.14 -5.30 -10.59
CA VAL A 381 19.05 -6.29 -10.48
C VAL A 381 19.46 -7.53 -9.69
N GLY A 382 20.71 -7.65 -9.25
CA GLY A 382 21.19 -8.82 -8.52
C GLY A 382 21.03 -10.12 -9.33
N ALA A 383 20.30 -11.09 -8.78
CA ALA A 383 20.00 -12.38 -9.43
C ALA A 383 18.59 -12.42 -10.07
N MET A 384 17.86 -11.31 -10.07
CA MET A 384 16.53 -11.25 -10.70
C MET A 384 16.61 -11.57 -12.20
N PRO A 385 15.65 -12.34 -12.76
CA PRO A 385 15.70 -12.84 -14.14
C PRO A 385 15.28 -11.78 -15.19
N ILE A 386 15.59 -10.51 -14.95
CA ILE A 386 15.18 -9.37 -15.81
C ILE A 386 16.32 -8.64 -16.51
N ARG A 387 17.57 -9.14 -16.42
CA ARG A 387 18.75 -8.49 -17.01
C ARG A 387 18.64 -8.18 -18.51
N GLY A 388 17.94 -9.03 -19.25
CA GLY A 388 17.85 -8.90 -20.72
C GLY A 388 16.80 -7.90 -21.21
N VAL A 389 15.89 -7.44 -20.33
CA VAL A 389 14.74 -6.60 -20.68
C VAL A 389 14.74 -5.24 -19.98
N THR A 390 15.58 -5.06 -18.97
CA THR A 390 15.73 -3.75 -18.32
C THR A 390 16.28 -2.77 -19.36
N GLY A 391 15.48 -1.79 -19.73
CA GLY A 391 15.91 -0.66 -20.56
C GLY A 391 16.95 0.25 -19.88
N SER A 392 17.24 -0.02 -18.61
CA SER A 392 18.32 0.60 -17.86
C SER A 392 19.62 -0.15 -18.12
N ARG A 393 20.59 0.54 -18.71
CA ARG A 393 21.98 0.09 -18.61
C ARG A 393 22.29 -0.07 -17.13
N GLU A 394 22.61 -1.30 -16.69
CA GLU A 394 23.23 -1.49 -15.38
C GLU A 394 24.33 -0.44 -15.25
N ARG A 395 24.10 0.57 -14.44
CA ARG A 395 25.17 1.47 -14.06
C ARG A 395 25.95 0.70 -13.00
N ASP A 396 27.23 0.52 -13.25
CA ASP A 396 28.20 0.05 -12.25
C ASP A 396 28.40 1.16 -11.20
N HIS A 397 27.28 1.51 -10.51
CA HIS A 397 27.21 2.67 -9.65
C HIS A 397 26.88 2.20 -8.24
N SER A 398 27.86 2.29 -7.38
CA SER A 398 27.62 2.16 -5.93
C SER A 398 26.82 3.37 -5.45
N VAL A 399 25.52 3.18 -5.16
CA VAL A 399 24.71 4.25 -4.54
C VAL A 399 25.31 4.57 -3.17
N GLY A 400 25.91 5.74 -3.05
CA GLY A 400 26.49 6.23 -1.80
C GLY A 400 25.42 6.66 -0.80
N SER A 401 25.77 6.75 0.50
CA SER A 401 24.83 7.16 1.55
C SER A 401 24.19 8.53 1.30
N ALA A 402 24.95 9.49 0.78
CA ALA A 402 24.45 10.83 0.46
C ALA A 402 23.44 10.80 -0.69
N GLU A 403 23.68 9.99 -1.72
CA GLU A 403 22.77 9.80 -2.84
C GLU A 403 21.47 9.13 -2.38
N LEU A 404 21.56 8.09 -1.53
CA LEU A 404 20.39 7.44 -0.95
C LEU A 404 19.53 8.42 -0.13
N LEU A 405 20.15 9.23 0.75
CA LEU A 405 19.42 10.25 1.53
C LEU A 405 18.76 11.30 0.62
N THR A 406 19.43 11.68 -0.46
CA THR A 406 18.90 12.57 -1.49
C THR A 406 17.68 11.96 -2.18
N ALA A 407 17.76 10.71 -2.59
CA ALA A 407 16.67 9.97 -3.22
C ALA A 407 15.47 9.78 -2.27
N LEU A 408 15.71 9.41 -1.00
CA LEU A 408 14.65 9.25 0.01
C LEU A 408 13.88 10.55 0.29
N SER A 409 14.52 11.72 0.12
CA SER A 409 13.88 13.03 0.29
C SER A 409 13.42 13.68 -1.03
N TYR A 410 13.48 12.97 -2.15
CA TYR A 410 13.16 13.51 -3.47
C TYR A 410 11.73 14.07 -3.55
N VAL A 411 10.73 13.27 -3.19
CA VAL A 411 9.30 13.66 -3.24
C VAL A 411 9.02 14.81 -2.27
N GLU A 412 9.52 14.72 -1.01
CA GLU A 412 9.41 15.81 -0.04
C GLU A 412 9.87 17.14 -0.64
N ARG A 413 11.11 17.18 -1.14
CA ARG A 413 11.72 18.40 -1.68
C ARG A 413 11.03 18.89 -2.96
N THR A 414 10.61 18.00 -3.83
CA THR A 414 9.94 18.35 -5.08
C THR A 414 8.62 19.03 -4.81
N HIS A 415 7.78 18.45 -3.97
CA HIS A 415 6.46 19.01 -3.68
C HIS A 415 6.52 20.28 -2.80
N ASP A 416 7.46 20.36 -1.87
CA ASP A 416 7.67 21.60 -1.09
C ASP A 416 8.13 22.77 -1.99
N ARG A 417 9.01 22.51 -2.98
CA ARG A 417 9.43 23.55 -3.95
C ARG A 417 8.28 23.99 -4.88
N LEU A 418 7.51 23.04 -5.40
CA LEU A 418 6.35 23.36 -6.23
C LEU A 418 5.34 24.23 -5.50
N ALA A 419 5.12 23.97 -4.21
CA ALA A 419 4.25 24.79 -3.36
C ALA A 419 4.76 26.23 -3.21
N LEU A 420 6.08 26.44 -3.17
CA LEU A 420 6.69 27.78 -3.04
C LEU A 420 6.66 28.60 -4.34
N HIS A 421 6.72 27.92 -5.50
CA HIS A 421 6.86 28.58 -6.81
C HIS A 421 5.59 28.58 -7.66
N GLY A 422 4.49 27.99 -7.17
CA GLY A 422 3.19 27.95 -7.90
C GLY A 422 3.23 27.10 -9.19
N GLY A 423 4.22 26.22 -9.35
CA GLY A 423 4.41 25.39 -10.55
C GLY A 423 3.53 24.14 -10.58
N ASP A 424 3.16 23.69 -11.80
CA ASP A 424 2.51 22.37 -12.02
C ASP A 424 3.59 21.31 -12.24
N PRO A 425 3.65 20.23 -11.44
CA PRO A 425 4.64 19.14 -11.60
C PRO A 425 4.53 18.40 -12.94
N ARG A 426 3.45 18.61 -13.70
CA ARG A 426 3.22 17.98 -15.01
C ARG A 426 3.90 18.72 -16.18
N THR A 427 4.48 19.89 -15.94
CA THR A 427 5.11 20.67 -17.00
C THR A 427 6.49 20.08 -17.33
N PRO A 428 6.74 19.58 -18.57
CA PRO A 428 8.06 19.15 -18.98
C PRO A 428 9.03 20.33 -18.93
N GLY A 429 10.08 20.25 -18.15
CA GLY A 429 11.07 21.33 -17.96
C GLY A 429 11.19 21.85 -16.52
N ALA A 430 10.22 21.61 -15.64
CA ALA A 430 10.33 22.02 -14.23
C ALA A 430 11.49 21.36 -13.47
N HIS A 431 12.09 20.33 -14.05
CA HIS A 431 13.20 19.58 -13.46
C HIS A 431 14.58 20.10 -13.85
N HIS A 432 14.73 20.85 -14.97
CA HIS A 432 16.04 21.26 -15.49
C HIS A 432 16.57 22.59 -14.92
N GLU A 433 15.72 23.48 -14.40
CA GLU A 433 16.18 24.77 -13.87
C GLU A 433 16.64 24.71 -12.39
N LEU A 434 16.57 23.56 -11.76
CA LEU A 434 16.70 23.43 -10.31
C LEU A 434 18.12 23.06 -9.83
N ASP A 435 19.02 22.65 -10.73
CA ASP A 435 20.39 22.28 -10.35
C ASP A 435 21.47 23.34 -10.62
N ALA A 436 21.11 24.45 -11.29
CA ALA A 436 22.09 25.49 -11.67
C ALA A 436 22.30 26.57 -10.61
N GLY A 437 21.59 26.55 -9.49
CA GLY A 437 21.50 27.66 -8.51
C GLY A 437 22.32 27.51 -7.23
N ASN A 438 23.09 26.45 -6.99
CA ASN A 438 23.77 26.30 -5.70
C ASN A 438 25.21 25.72 -5.78
N THR A 439 26.03 26.29 -6.67
CA THR A 439 27.50 26.15 -6.54
C THR A 439 28.13 27.54 -6.57
N ALA A 440 28.75 27.89 -5.45
CA ALA A 440 29.59 29.07 -5.21
C ALA A 440 28.89 30.26 -4.52
N SER A 441 28.79 30.20 -3.20
CA SER A 441 29.24 31.28 -2.27
C SER A 441 28.83 30.86 -0.84
N ASP A 442 29.82 30.44 -0.07
CA ASP A 442 30.01 30.70 1.35
C ASP A 442 30.99 29.68 1.98
N LEU A 443 32.26 29.83 1.58
CA LEU A 443 33.39 29.38 2.41
C LEU A 443 34.47 30.47 2.34
N ARG A 444 34.19 31.61 2.95
CA ARG A 444 35.27 32.52 3.50
C ARG A 444 34.66 33.41 4.58
N GLN A 445 35.30 33.34 5.75
CA GLN A 445 35.16 34.13 7.00
C GLN A 445 34.28 33.45 8.05
N THR A 446 34.82 32.86 9.00
CA THR A 446 35.72 33.03 10.14
C THR A 446 36.02 31.67 10.79
#